data_ecff54920ed44422b443a2c575c5bc0a
#
_entry.id   ecff54920ed44422b443a2c575c5bc0a
#
_cell.length_a   1.000
_cell.length_b   1.000
_cell.length_c   1.000
_cell.angle_alpha   90.00
_cell.angle_beta   90.00
_cell.angle_gamma   90.00
#
_symmetry.space_group_name_H-M   'P 1'
#
loop_
_entity.id
_entity.type
_entity.pdbx_description
1 polymer ?
#
loop_
_entity_poly.entity_id
_entity_poly.type
_entity_poly.pdbx_seq_one_letter_code
_entity_poly.pdbx_strand_id
1 'polypeptide(L)'
;MANTQAMATSFKGELLNAYHNFSATNPARTVNTADSFKAALYLASATVNATTTAYSATGEVTGTNYTAGGITITSWNAPTTSGTTGYTTPTASFTYTTVTLSTAFDAVLVYNNSQGNRAVSVHTFGSQTVTAGTFTLTMPTNAAGTALINIA
;
A
#
# COMPACT_ATOMS: atom_id res chain seq x y z
N MET A 1 -12.21 12.93 11.19
CA MET A 1 -12.74 12.08 10.08
C MET A 1 -12.02 10.76 10.18
N ALA A 2 -12.69 9.67 9.86
CA ALA A 2 -12.10 8.32 9.95
C ALA A 2 -11.37 7.97 8.65
N ASN A 3 -10.41 7.05 8.74
CA ASN A 3 -9.79 6.44 7.57
C ASN A 3 -10.83 5.67 6.76
N THR A 4 -10.71 5.71 5.45
CA THR A 4 -11.63 4.99 4.54
C THR A 4 -10.82 4.21 3.53
N GLN A 5 -11.13 2.92 3.42
CA GLN A 5 -10.51 2.05 2.41
C GLN A 5 -10.86 2.55 1.01
N ALA A 6 -9.86 2.81 0.20
CA ALA A 6 -10.05 3.27 -1.17
C ALA A 6 -8.78 3.12 -2.01
N MET A 7 -8.95 2.99 -3.32
CA MET A 7 -7.91 3.31 -4.29
C MET A 7 -7.83 4.84 -4.39
N ALA A 8 -6.61 5.39 -4.37
CA ALA A 8 -6.42 6.83 -4.54
C ALA A 8 -6.98 7.28 -5.90
N THR A 9 -7.74 8.38 -5.89
CA THR A 9 -8.34 8.88 -7.15
C THR A 9 -7.26 9.35 -8.14
N SER A 10 -6.17 9.95 -7.62
CA SER A 10 -5.01 10.34 -8.45
C SER A 10 -4.34 9.15 -9.12
N PHE A 11 -4.24 8.00 -8.43
CA PHE A 11 -3.66 6.76 -8.97
C PHE A 11 -4.31 6.34 -10.29
N LYS A 12 -5.62 6.48 -10.43
CA LYS A 12 -6.36 6.13 -11.66
C LYS A 12 -5.90 6.96 -12.87
N GLY A 13 -5.68 8.27 -12.68
CA GLY A 13 -5.13 9.15 -13.72
C GLY A 13 -3.64 8.88 -13.98
N GLU A 14 -2.88 8.57 -12.93
CA GLU A 14 -1.45 8.30 -13.00
C GLU A 14 -1.13 6.99 -13.75
N LEU A 15 -2.03 6.00 -13.72
CA LEU A 15 -1.92 4.79 -14.55
C LEU A 15 -1.92 5.13 -16.04
N LEU A 16 -2.77 6.08 -16.49
CA LEU A 16 -2.82 6.52 -17.88
C LEU A 16 -1.52 7.24 -18.31
N ASN A 17 -0.83 7.86 -17.37
CA ASN A 17 0.46 8.51 -17.56
C ASN A 17 1.66 7.58 -17.32
N ALA A 18 1.44 6.29 -17.07
CA ALA A 18 2.45 5.26 -16.79
C ALA A 18 3.42 5.62 -15.63
N TYR A 19 2.92 6.33 -14.60
CA TYR A 19 3.72 6.66 -13.42
C TYR A 19 4.05 5.44 -12.54
N HIS A 20 3.24 4.39 -12.58
CA HIS A 20 3.42 3.22 -11.72
C HIS A 20 3.84 2.00 -12.53
N ASN A 21 4.94 1.37 -12.15
CA ASN A 21 5.41 0.12 -12.73
C ASN A 21 5.51 -0.96 -11.64
N PHE A 22 4.58 -1.90 -11.64
CA PHE A 22 4.51 -3.00 -10.66
C PHE A 22 5.35 -4.22 -11.06
N SER A 23 5.97 -4.23 -12.25
CA SER A 23 6.68 -5.41 -12.76
C SER A 23 8.00 -5.03 -13.41
N ALA A 24 9.07 -5.76 -13.04
CA ALA A 24 10.37 -5.67 -13.71
C ALA A 24 10.37 -6.30 -15.12
N THR A 25 9.33 -7.05 -15.48
CA THR A 25 9.23 -7.75 -16.77
C THR A 25 8.19 -7.13 -17.69
N ASN A 26 8.03 -5.81 -17.67
CA ASN A 26 7.09 -5.12 -18.54
C ASN A 26 7.58 -5.11 -20.00
N PRO A 27 6.92 -5.82 -20.93
CA PRO A 27 7.38 -5.92 -22.33
C PRO A 27 7.24 -4.62 -23.13
N ALA A 28 6.47 -3.65 -22.64
CA ALA A 28 6.23 -2.38 -23.33
C ALA A 28 7.28 -1.29 -23.01
N ARG A 29 8.24 -1.57 -22.13
CA ARG A 29 9.28 -0.61 -21.73
C ARG A 29 10.68 -1.13 -22.04
N THR A 30 11.52 -0.28 -22.59
CA THR A 30 12.92 -0.62 -22.93
C THR A 30 13.80 -0.75 -21.68
N VAL A 31 13.47 -0.04 -20.59
CA VAL A 31 14.13 -0.15 -19.28
C VAL A 31 13.07 -0.62 -18.28
N ASN A 32 13.22 -1.85 -17.82
CA ASN A 32 12.28 -2.52 -16.95
C ASN A 32 12.82 -2.64 -15.52
N THR A 33 12.82 -1.52 -14.80
CA THR A 33 13.02 -1.54 -13.35
C THR A 33 11.65 -1.32 -12.70
N ALA A 34 11.23 -2.23 -11.85
CA ALA A 34 10.02 -2.02 -11.06
C ALA A 34 10.22 -0.82 -10.13
N ASP A 35 9.17 -0.05 -9.92
CA ASP A 35 9.17 0.99 -8.91
C ASP A 35 9.27 0.38 -7.50
N SER A 36 9.81 1.15 -6.58
CA SER A 36 9.80 0.80 -5.15
C SER A 36 8.51 1.28 -4.51
N PHE A 37 7.78 0.36 -3.87
CA PHE A 37 6.56 0.66 -3.14
C PHE A 37 6.78 0.45 -1.65
N LYS A 38 6.03 1.20 -0.83
CA LYS A 38 6.05 1.09 0.62
C LYS A 38 4.64 1.00 1.19
N ALA A 39 4.57 0.50 2.42
CA ALA A 39 3.35 0.37 3.19
C ALA A 39 3.54 1.06 4.55
N ALA A 40 2.85 2.18 4.79
CA ALA A 40 2.91 2.96 6.01
C ALA A 40 1.61 2.84 6.81
N LEU A 41 1.72 2.62 8.14
CA LEU A 41 0.56 2.51 9.04
C LEU A 41 0.09 3.89 9.50
N TYR A 42 -1.22 4.07 9.61
CA TYR A 42 -1.84 5.33 10.01
C TYR A 42 -2.72 5.17 11.24
N LEU A 43 -2.65 6.18 12.12
CA LEU A 43 -3.45 6.26 13.34
C LEU A 43 -4.95 6.27 13.00
N ALA A 44 -5.76 5.71 13.89
CA ALA A 44 -7.21 5.73 13.76
C ALA A 44 -7.82 7.16 13.80
N SER A 45 -7.05 8.13 14.30
CA SER A 45 -7.38 9.56 14.27
C SER A 45 -6.99 10.27 12.99
N ALA A 46 -6.23 9.61 12.10
CA ALA A 46 -5.80 10.18 10.83
C ALA A 46 -6.95 10.23 9.81
N THR A 47 -6.69 10.86 8.66
CA THR A 47 -7.61 10.90 7.53
C THR A 47 -6.84 10.53 6.27
N VAL A 48 -6.85 9.24 5.93
CA VAL A 48 -6.36 8.72 4.66
C VAL A 48 -7.50 8.02 3.91
N ASN A 49 -7.68 8.36 2.65
CA ASN A 49 -8.84 7.92 1.85
C ASN A 49 -8.59 8.12 0.35
N ALA A 50 -9.64 8.07 -0.47
CA ALA A 50 -9.56 8.25 -1.93
C ALA A 50 -8.96 9.60 -2.37
N THR A 51 -9.00 10.62 -1.53
CA THR A 51 -8.44 11.95 -1.86
C THR A 51 -6.96 12.10 -1.47
N THR A 52 -6.38 11.08 -0.81
CA THR A 52 -4.95 11.07 -0.48
C THR A 52 -4.13 10.94 -1.76
N THR A 53 -3.29 11.91 -2.05
CA THR A 53 -2.49 11.96 -3.29
C THR A 53 -1.06 11.47 -3.10
N ALA A 54 -0.53 11.56 -1.89
CA ALA A 54 0.83 11.14 -1.57
C ALA A 54 0.95 10.73 -0.09
N TYR A 55 2.02 10.00 0.23
CA TYR A 55 2.42 9.75 1.62
C TYR A 55 2.72 11.06 2.33
N SER A 56 2.27 11.15 3.57
CA SER A 56 2.59 12.22 4.53
C SER A 56 2.88 11.59 5.89
N ALA A 57 3.87 12.11 6.61
CA ALA A 57 4.12 11.68 7.99
C ALA A 57 3.04 12.16 8.98
N THR A 58 2.16 13.09 8.57
CA THR A 58 1.04 13.53 9.41
C THR A 58 0.02 12.41 9.59
N GLY A 59 -0.18 11.99 10.83
CA GLY A 59 -1.08 10.89 11.19
C GLY A 59 -0.50 9.49 11.00
N GLU A 60 0.76 9.37 10.56
CA GLU A 60 1.47 8.10 10.58
C GLU A 60 1.72 7.64 12.02
N VAL A 61 1.75 6.33 12.25
CA VAL A 61 2.11 5.78 13.56
C VAL A 61 3.56 6.10 13.92
N THR A 62 3.82 6.23 15.22
CA THR A 62 5.18 6.31 15.77
C THR A 62 5.32 5.27 16.88
N GLY A 63 6.51 4.73 17.05
CA GLY A 63 6.77 3.77 18.13
C GLY A 63 8.11 3.07 17.98
N THR A 64 8.42 2.21 18.95
CA THR A 64 9.68 1.47 18.95
C THR A 64 9.72 0.50 17.78
N ASN A 65 10.85 0.44 17.08
CA ASN A 65 11.12 -0.40 15.92
C ASN A 65 10.18 -0.15 14.71
N TYR A 66 9.41 0.91 14.72
CA TYR A 66 8.69 1.35 13.52
C TYR A 66 9.53 2.42 12.81
N THR A 67 9.79 2.21 11.53
CA THR A 67 10.50 3.18 10.70
C THR A 67 9.49 4.07 9.98
N ALA A 68 9.62 5.39 10.11
CA ALA A 68 8.78 6.34 9.39
C ALA A 68 8.83 6.09 7.88
N GLY A 69 7.69 6.18 7.23
CA GLY A 69 7.48 5.76 5.84
C GLY A 69 7.11 4.29 5.69
N GLY A 70 7.09 3.54 6.78
CA GLY A 70 6.70 2.14 6.79
C GLY A 70 7.72 1.18 6.16
N ILE A 71 7.27 -0.02 5.83
CA ILE A 71 8.10 -1.09 5.25
C ILE A 71 8.15 -1.00 3.71
N THR A 72 9.23 -1.50 3.13
CA THR A 72 9.34 -1.67 1.68
C THR A 72 8.59 -2.94 1.24
N ILE A 73 7.78 -2.82 0.19
CA ILE A 73 7.13 -3.95 -0.47
C ILE A 73 8.17 -4.57 -1.41
N THR A 74 8.63 -5.77 -1.07
CA THR A 74 9.79 -6.39 -1.75
C THR A 74 9.51 -6.79 -3.19
N SER A 75 8.29 -7.25 -3.49
CA SER A 75 7.89 -7.63 -4.85
C SER A 75 6.38 -7.70 -5.00
N TRP A 76 5.92 -7.59 -6.23
CA TRP A 76 4.53 -7.76 -6.64
C TRP A 76 4.41 -8.99 -7.54
N ASN A 77 3.26 -9.66 -7.50
CA ASN A 77 2.90 -10.57 -8.58
C ASN A 77 2.81 -9.76 -9.88
N ALA A 78 3.20 -10.36 -11.00
CA ALA A 78 3.04 -9.69 -12.29
C ALA A 78 1.57 -9.31 -12.50
N PRO A 79 1.26 -8.04 -12.84
CA PRO A 79 -0.10 -7.66 -13.17
C PRO A 79 -0.67 -8.54 -14.27
N THR A 80 -1.90 -9.00 -14.07
CA THR A 80 -2.59 -9.90 -15.00
C THR A 80 -4.06 -9.55 -15.10
N THR A 81 -4.81 -10.22 -15.97
CA THR A 81 -6.24 -9.96 -16.18
C THR A 81 -7.06 -11.23 -16.08
N SER A 82 -8.31 -11.08 -15.65
CA SER A 82 -9.36 -12.11 -15.74
C SER A 82 -10.69 -11.41 -16.02
N GLY A 83 -11.35 -11.79 -17.11
CA GLY A 83 -12.52 -11.06 -17.62
C GLY A 83 -12.15 -9.61 -17.94
N THR A 84 -12.89 -8.66 -17.37
CA THR A 84 -12.66 -7.21 -17.53
C THR A 84 -11.77 -6.61 -16.42
N THR A 85 -11.29 -7.42 -15.47
CA THR A 85 -10.54 -6.93 -14.29
C THR A 85 -9.04 -7.15 -14.46
N GLY A 86 -8.27 -6.05 -14.37
CA GLY A 86 -6.82 -6.08 -14.17
C GLY A 86 -6.50 -6.11 -12.68
N TYR A 87 -5.53 -6.93 -12.25
CA TYR A 87 -5.23 -7.06 -10.83
C TYR A 87 -3.78 -7.42 -10.52
N THR A 88 -3.35 -7.12 -9.29
CA THR A 88 -2.07 -7.53 -8.72
C THR A 88 -2.11 -7.47 -7.19
N THR A 89 -1.24 -8.25 -6.54
CA THR A 89 -1.06 -8.30 -5.09
C THR A 89 0.43 -8.41 -4.77
N PRO A 90 0.96 -7.79 -3.69
CA PRO A 90 2.29 -8.08 -3.20
C PRO A 90 2.48 -9.58 -2.94
N THR A 91 3.68 -10.09 -3.20
CA THR A 91 3.99 -11.52 -3.02
C THR A 91 4.12 -11.93 -1.55
N ALA A 92 4.35 -10.96 -0.65
CA ALA A 92 4.51 -11.19 0.78
C ALA A 92 3.57 -10.28 1.59
N SER A 93 3.11 -10.77 2.75
CA SER A 93 2.36 -10.01 3.73
C SER A 93 3.18 -8.85 4.30
N PHE A 94 2.50 -7.77 4.71
CA PHE A 94 3.16 -6.63 5.37
C PHE A 94 3.41 -6.97 6.84
N THR A 95 4.66 -7.17 7.22
CA THR A 95 5.04 -7.59 8.56
C THR A 95 5.92 -6.55 9.23
N TYR A 96 5.47 -6.05 10.39
CA TYR A 96 6.18 -5.10 11.25
C TYR A 96 6.61 -5.85 12.51
N THR A 97 7.89 -6.19 12.59
CA THR A 97 8.42 -7.09 13.63
C THR A 97 8.85 -6.33 14.88
N THR A 98 8.57 -6.91 16.05
CA THR A 98 9.04 -6.44 17.36
C THR A 98 8.69 -4.96 17.63
N VAL A 99 7.55 -4.49 17.10
CA VAL A 99 7.13 -3.10 17.25
C VAL A 99 6.38 -2.87 18.55
N THR A 100 6.46 -1.64 19.08
CA THR A 100 5.56 -1.14 20.11
C THR A 100 4.85 0.08 19.56
N LEU A 101 3.55 -0.08 19.26
CA LEU A 101 2.65 0.94 18.70
C LEU A 101 1.49 1.11 19.68
N SER A 102 1.66 2.01 20.65
CA SER A 102 0.73 2.16 21.77
C SER A 102 -0.50 3.01 21.43
N THR A 103 -0.43 3.82 20.38
CA THR A 103 -1.58 4.60 19.89
C THR A 103 -2.34 3.79 18.86
N ALA A 104 -3.67 3.78 18.97
CA ALA A 104 -4.55 3.01 18.09
C ALA A 104 -4.38 3.40 16.62
N PHE A 105 -4.25 2.40 15.74
CA PHE A 105 -4.12 2.54 14.29
C PHE A 105 -5.04 1.55 13.58
N ASP A 106 -5.53 1.90 12.40
CA ASP A 106 -6.55 1.12 11.69
C ASP A 106 -6.41 1.12 10.15
N ALA A 107 -5.34 1.74 9.63
CA ALA A 107 -5.15 1.82 8.18
C ALA A 107 -3.70 1.65 7.76
N VAL A 108 -3.51 1.19 6.53
CA VAL A 108 -2.24 1.18 5.81
C VAL A 108 -2.39 1.92 4.48
N LEU A 109 -1.46 2.82 4.21
CA LEU A 109 -1.30 3.47 2.91
C LEU A 109 -0.22 2.74 2.12
N VAL A 110 -0.58 2.22 0.96
CA VAL A 110 0.37 1.76 -0.06
C VAL A 110 0.70 2.94 -0.97
N TYR A 111 1.98 3.20 -1.18
CA TYR A 111 2.43 4.31 -2.00
C TYR A 111 3.69 3.98 -2.80
N ASN A 112 3.89 4.68 -3.93
CA ASN A 112 5.03 4.53 -4.82
C ASN A 112 6.15 5.47 -4.39
N ASN A 113 7.18 4.90 -3.75
CA ASN A 113 8.31 5.65 -3.22
C ASN A 113 9.26 6.17 -4.33
N SER A 114 9.29 5.52 -5.49
CA SER A 114 10.13 5.95 -6.63
C SER A 114 9.55 7.14 -7.38
N GLN A 115 8.23 7.39 -7.26
CA GLN A 115 7.52 8.39 -8.03
C GLN A 115 6.95 9.49 -7.12
N GLY A 116 7.80 10.14 -6.34
CA GLY A 116 7.39 11.26 -5.47
C GLY A 116 6.40 10.87 -4.37
N ASN A 117 6.52 9.65 -3.84
CA ASN A 117 5.66 9.12 -2.78
C ASN A 117 4.16 9.09 -3.11
N ARG A 118 3.78 8.94 -4.38
CA ARG A 118 2.38 8.95 -4.84
C ARG A 118 1.56 7.83 -4.20
N ALA A 119 0.39 8.19 -3.69
CA ALA A 119 -0.54 7.24 -3.08
C ALA A 119 -1.09 6.27 -4.14
N VAL A 120 -1.18 5.00 -3.79
CA VAL A 120 -1.79 3.94 -4.61
C VAL A 120 -3.13 3.55 -4.03
N SER A 121 -3.15 3.07 -2.80
CA SER A 121 -4.38 2.61 -2.15
C SER A 121 -4.30 2.70 -0.64
N VAL A 122 -5.46 2.83 -0.01
CA VAL A 122 -5.65 2.76 1.44
C VAL A 122 -6.44 1.50 1.76
N HIS A 123 -5.95 0.72 2.71
CA HIS A 123 -6.67 -0.45 3.23
C HIS A 123 -6.89 -0.27 4.71
N THR A 124 -8.14 -0.45 5.15
CA THR A 124 -8.53 -0.35 6.55
C THR A 124 -8.74 -1.72 7.16
N PHE A 125 -8.50 -1.80 8.47
CA PHE A 125 -8.71 -3.00 9.29
C PHE A 125 -9.22 -2.56 10.66
N GLY A 126 -9.60 -3.51 11.52
CA GLY A 126 -10.03 -3.17 12.88
C GLY A 126 -8.91 -2.49 13.67
N SER A 127 -9.28 -1.51 14.52
CA SER A 127 -8.32 -0.76 15.34
C SER A 127 -7.39 -1.67 16.14
N GLN A 128 -6.09 -1.41 16.09
CA GLN A 128 -5.03 -2.20 16.69
C GLN A 128 -4.13 -1.33 17.57
N THR A 129 -3.54 -1.96 18.57
CA THR A 129 -2.33 -1.52 19.28
C THR A 129 -1.40 -2.72 19.41
N VAL A 130 -0.09 -2.51 19.47
CA VAL A 130 0.90 -3.60 19.59
C VAL A 130 1.92 -3.24 20.66
N THR A 131 2.24 -4.19 21.55
CA THR A 131 3.27 -4.03 22.58
C THR A 131 4.32 -5.13 22.43
N ALA A 132 5.54 -4.73 22.06
CA ALA A 132 6.68 -5.63 21.86
C ALA A 132 6.34 -6.87 21.02
N GLY A 133 5.54 -6.68 19.96
CA GLY A 133 4.98 -7.77 19.16
C GLY A 133 5.19 -7.61 17.67
N THR A 134 4.69 -8.56 16.90
CA THR A 134 4.66 -8.50 15.45
C THR A 134 3.24 -8.19 14.96
N PHE A 135 3.11 -7.16 14.14
CA PHE A 135 1.87 -6.86 13.42
C PHE A 135 1.99 -7.31 11.98
N THR A 136 1.04 -8.12 11.51
CA THR A 136 1.03 -8.65 10.14
C THR A 136 -0.32 -8.38 9.47
N LEU A 137 -0.26 -7.72 8.31
CA LEU A 137 -1.39 -7.65 7.37
C LEU A 137 -1.20 -8.74 6.31
N THR A 138 -2.00 -9.77 6.40
CA THR A 138 -1.96 -10.89 5.44
C THR A 138 -2.46 -10.44 4.09
N MET A 139 -1.69 -10.70 3.04
CA MET A 139 -2.08 -10.35 1.69
C MET A 139 -3.24 -11.24 1.20
N PRO A 140 -4.21 -10.65 0.49
CA PRO A 140 -5.27 -11.42 -0.13
C PRO A 140 -4.76 -12.26 -1.30
N THR A 141 -5.56 -13.22 -1.72
CA THR A 141 -5.27 -14.03 -2.91
C THR A 141 -5.13 -13.14 -4.14
N ASN A 142 -4.11 -13.40 -4.96
CA ASN A 142 -3.89 -12.70 -6.22
C ASN A 142 -4.86 -13.20 -7.29
N ALA A 143 -6.11 -12.75 -7.24
CA ALA A 143 -7.18 -13.13 -8.19
C ALA A 143 -8.14 -11.96 -8.41
N ALA A 144 -8.85 -11.95 -9.54
CA ALA A 144 -9.86 -10.94 -9.82
C ALA A 144 -10.91 -10.86 -8.71
N GLY A 145 -11.18 -9.68 -8.21
CA GLY A 145 -12.12 -9.42 -7.13
C GLY A 145 -11.56 -9.59 -5.71
N THR A 146 -10.39 -10.21 -5.51
CA THR A 146 -9.77 -10.39 -4.21
C THR A 146 -8.41 -9.72 -4.08
N ALA A 147 -7.65 -9.58 -5.14
CA ALA A 147 -6.31 -9.00 -5.13
C ALA A 147 -6.27 -7.61 -4.47
N LEU A 148 -5.12 -7.22 -3.94
CA LEU A 148 -4.95 -5.94 -3.25
C LEU A 148 -5.29 -4.75 -4.14
N ILE A 149 -4.87 -4.80 -5.40
CA ILE A 149 -5.22 -3.84 -6.45
C ILE A 149 -6.09 -4.55 -7.48
N ASN A 150 -7.32 -4.07 -7.66
CA ASN A 150 -8.27 -4.50 -8.67
C ASN A 150 -8.77 -3.29 -9.45
N ILE A 151 -8.75 -3.36 -10.78
CA ILE A 151 -9.25 -2.33 -11.69
C ILE A 151 -10.21 -3.03 -12.65
N ALA A 152 -11.50 -2.76 -12.50
CA ALA A 152 -12.59 -3.30 -13.32
C ALA A 152 -13.19 -2.21 -14.20
#